data_d127604d6affe5a21b9474a4cf406231
#
_entry.id   d127604d6affe5a21b9474a4cf406231
#
_cell.length_a   1.000
_cell.length_b   1.000
_cell.length_c   1.000
_cell.angle_alpha   90.00
_cell.angle_beta   90.00
_cell.angle_gamma   90.00
#
_symmetry.space_group_name_H-M   'P 1'
#
loop_
_entity.id
_entity.type
_entity.pdbx_description
1 polymer ?
#
loop_
_entity_poly.entity_id
_entity_poly.type
_entity_poly.pdbx_seq_one_letter_code
_entity_poly.pdbx_strand_id
1 'polypeptide(L)'
;MTTKQHREIYNKNLLHPWGDLSELGNDESSSVIVKGKGIHIFDSDGNKMIDGPAGMWCMQTGYGRKEIADAVSKQILSLSYATSFTLINDKETELAKRISEQTPG
;
A
#
# COMPACT_ATOMS: atom_id res chain seq x y z
N MET A 1 11.81 0.10 -17.28
CA MET A 1 12.06 -1.37 -17.19
C MET A 1 10.90 -2.08 -17.87
N THR A 2 11.15 -3.18 -18.57
CA THR A 2 10.11 -4.03 -19.17
C THR A 2 9.50 -4.97 -18.13
N THR A 3 8.29 -5.51 -18.39
CA THR A 3 7.65 -6.54 -17.56
C THR A 3 8.60 -7.71 -17.27
N LYS A 4 9.33 -8.18 -18.30
CA LYS A 4 10.31 -9.25 -18.16
C LYS A 4 11.44 -8.90 -17.19
N GLN A 5 12.03 -7.69 -17.30
CA GLN A 5 13.08 -7.23 -16.38
C GLN A 5 12.58 -7.13 -14.93
N HIS A 6 11.34 -6.67 -14.71
CA HIS A 6 10.75 -6.66 -13.37
C HIS A 6 10.64 -8.08 -12.79
N ARG A 7 10.14 -9.05 -13.55
CA ARG A 7 10.03 -10.45 -13.12
C ARG A 7 11.39 -11.08 -12.83
N GLU A 8 12.39 -10.86 -13.67
CA GLU A 8 13.75 -11.35 -13.45
C GLU A 8 14.35 -10.84 -12.15
N ILE A 9 14.20 -9.53 -11.86
CA ILE A 9 14.68 -8.92 -10.61
C ILE A 9 13.89 -9.45 -9.42
N TYR A 10 12.57 -9.54 -9.53
CA TYR A 10 11.70 -10.09 -8.50
C TYR A 10 12.11 -11.52 -8.13
N ASN A 11 12.17 -12.41 -9.11
CA ASN A 11 12.51 -13.81 -8.93
C ASN A 11 13.90 -14.02 -8.30
N LYS A 12 14.84 -13.13 -8.59
CA LYS A 12 16.21 -13.22 -8.07
C LYS A 12 16.37 -12.66 -6.66
N ASN A 13 15.58 -11.64 -6.27
CA ASN A 13 15.90 -10.83 -5.11
C ASN A 13 14.80 -10.76 -4.05
N LEU A 14 13.58 -11.23 -4.35
CA LEU A 14 12.44 -11.13 -3.45
C LEU A 14 11.90 -12.50 -3.06
N LEU A 15 11.57 -12.65 -1.78
CA LEU A 15 10.82 -13.78 -1.25
C LEU A 15 9.34 -13.39 -1.19
N HIS A 16 8.50 -14.07 -1.98
CA HIS A 16 7.07 -13.83 -1.96
C HIS A 16 6.46 -14.39 -0.67
N PRO A 17 5.76 -13.58 0.14
CA PRO A 17 5.33 -13.99 1.49
C PRO A 17 4.34 -15.17 1.49
N TRP A 18 3.62 -15.39 0.39
CA TRP A 18 2.60 -16.45 0.27
C TRP A 18 2.79 -17.29 -0.99
N GLY A 19 3.98 -17.27 -1.54
CA GLY A 19 4.35 -18.10 -2.66
C GLY A 19 4.74 -19.52 -2.22
N ASP A 20 4.59 -20.47 -3.12
CA ASP A 20 5.16 -21.79 -2.94
C ASP A 20 6.69 -21.70 -2.99
N LEU A 21 7.36 -22.12 -1.92
CA LEU A 21 8.82 -22.09 -1.83
C LEU A 21 9.51 -22.95 -2.89
N SER A 22 8.83 -23.98 -3.43
CA SER A 22 9.34 -24.81 -4.51
C SER A 22 9.34 -24.09 -5.87
N GLU A 23 8.54 -23.02 -6.01
CA GLU A 23 8.44 -22.21 -7.22
C GLU A 23 9.20 -20.88 -7.13
N LEU A 24 9.95 -20.69 -6.05
CA LEU A 24 10.79 -19.50 -5.88
C LEU A 24 11.74 -19.32 -7.06
N GLY A 25 11.72 -18.12 -7.61
CA GLY A 25 12.58 -17.75 -8.73
C GLY A 25 12.03 -18.11 -10.13
N ASN A 26 10.84 -18.72 -10.22
CA ASN A 26 10.26 -19.18 -11.50
C ASN A 26 8.91 -18.53 -11.85
N ASP A 27 8.51 -17.45 -11.16
CA ASP A 27 7.25 -16.77 -11.50
C ASP A 27 7.36 -16.01 -12.82
N GLU A 28 6.75 -16.57 -13.87
CA GLU A 28 6.59 -15.95 -15.18
C GLU A 28 5.18 -15.39 -15.42
N SER A 29 4.24 -15.64 -14.51
CA SER A 29 2.82 -15.35 -14.70
C SER A 29 2.34 -14.07 -13.99
N SER A 30 3.03 -13.62 -12.96
CA SER A 30 2.61 -12.47 -12.16
C SER A 30 2.55 -11.18 -12.96
N SER A 31 1.43 -10.46 -12.81
CA SER A 31 1.27 -9.11 -13.36
C SER A 31 2.12 -8.11 -12.58
N VAL A 32 2.83 -7.25 -13.30
CA VAL A 32 3.61 -6.16 -12.71
C VAL A 32 2.72 -4.91 -12.61
N ILE A 33 2.18 -4.64 -11.44
CA ILE A 33 1.29 -3.49 -11.23
C ILE A 33 2.11 -2.21 -11.13
N VAL A 34 1.75 -1.20 -11.92
CA VAL A 34 2.49 0.05 -12.04
C VAL A 34 1.69 1.30 -11.68
N LYS A 35 0.35 1.17 -11.57
CA LYS A 35 -0.52 2.31 -11.30
C LYS A 35 -1.83 1.86 -10.65
N GLY A 36 -2.37 2.73 -9.78
CA GLY A 36 -3.73 2.63 -9.24
C GLY A 36 -4.51 3.93 -9.43
N LYS A 37 -5.82 3.82 -9.68
CA LYS A 37 -6.75 4.96 -9.73
C LYS A 37 -8.16 4.53 -9.35
N GLY A 38 -8.71 5.11 -8.29
CA GLY A 38 -10.02 4.73 -7.75
C GLY A 38 -10.03 3.24 -7.36
N ILE A 39 -10.88 2.44 -7.96
CA ILE A 39 -10.98 0.98 -7.74
C ILE A 39 -10.15 0.17 -8.72
N HIS A 40 -9.39 0.81 -9.60
CA HIS A 40 -8.68 0.12 -10.68
C HIS A 40 -7.17 0.12 -10.45
N ILE A 41 -6.55 -0.98 -10.83
CA ILE A 41 -5.11 -1.14 -10.98
C ILE A 41 -4.75 -1.35 -12.46
N PHE A 42 -3.52 -1.05 -12.81
CA PHE A 42 -3.00 -1.15 -14.18
C PHE A 42 -1.65 -1.86 -14.14
N ASP A 43 -1.47 -2.81 -15.01
CA ASP A 43 -0.20 -3.49 -15.15
C ASP A 43 0.75 -2.79 -16.13
N SER A 44 1.98 -3.29 -16.20
CA SER A 44 3.03 -2.77 -17.09
C SER A 44 2.75 -3.03 -18.57
N ASP A 45 1.82 -3.92 -18.91
CA ASP A 45 1.40 -4.22 -20.27
C ASP A 45 0.19 -3.38 -20.71
N GLY A 46 -0.31 -2.50 -19.81
CA GLY A 46 -1.40 -1.56 -20.07
C GLY A 46 -2.80 -2.12 -19.77
N ASN A 47 -2.91 -3.32 -19.22
CA ASN A 47 -4.20 -3.88 -18.86
C ASN A 47 -4.78 -3.16 -17.63
N LYS A 48 -6.06 -2.88 -17.68
CA LYS A 48 -6.84 -2.28 -16.60
C LYS A 48 -7.69 -3.36 -15.91
N MET A 49 -7.56 -3.47 -14.60
CA MET A 49 -8.26 -4.45 -13.78
C MET A 49 -8.97 -3.77 -12.60
N ILE A 50 -10.07 -4.37 -12.14
CA ILE A 50 -10.69 -3.99 -10.85
C ILE A 50 -9.91 -4.68 -9.74
N ASP A 51 -9.45 -3.90 -8.75
CA ASP A 51 -8.85 -4.45 -7.54
C ASP A 51 -9.94 -4.84 -6.52
N GLY A 52 -10.52 -6.03 -6.71
CA GLY A 52 -11.56 -6.57 -5.83
C GLY A 52 -11.10 -6.75 -4.37
N PRO A 53 -9.90 -7.29 -4.14
CA PRO A 53 -9.34 -7.41 -2.78
C PRO A 53 -8.93 -6.08 -2.13
N ALA A 54 -8.98 -4.96 -2.85
CA ALA A 54 -8.55 -3.63 -2.36
C ALA A 54 -7.13 -3.66 -1.75
N GLY A 55 -6.16 -4.22 -2.49
CA GLY A 55 -4.79 -4.37 -2.02
C GLY A 55 -4.70 -5.20 -0.74
N MET A 56 -5.47 -6.27 -0.63
CA MET A 56 -5.66 -7.07 0.59
C MET A 56 -6.11 -6.22 1.80
N TRP A 57 -7.25 -5.56 1.61
CA TRP A 57 -7.92 -4.74 2.63
C TRP A 57 -7.20 -3.45 3.04
N CYS A 58 -6.21 -3.02 2.29
CA CYS A 58 -5.44 -1.81 2.60
C CYS A 58 -5.94 -0.56 1.85
N MET A 59 -6.73 -0.72 0.80
CA MET A 59 -7.12 0.37 -0.12
C MET A 59 -8.63 0.65 -0.15
N GLN A 60 -9.31 0.57 0.99
CA GLN A 60 -10.76 0.81 1.10
C GLN A 60 -11.19 2.20 0.61
N THR A 61 -10.32 3.19 0.69
CA THR A 61 -10.58 4.55 0.20
C THR A 61 -10.33 4.73 -1.29
N GLY A 62 -9.79 3.71 -1.96
CA GLY A 62 -9.36 3.74 -3.35
C GLY A 62 -8.00 4.40 -3.58
N TYR A 63 -7.47 4.16 -4.78
CA TYR A 63 -6.15 4.65 -5.20
C TYR A 63 -6.17 6.11 -5.65
N GLY A 64 -5.06 6.81 -5.45
CA GLY A 64 -4.83 8.15 -5.99
C GLY A 64 -5.62 9.26 -5.29
N ARG A 65 -5.93 9.10 -4.01
CA ARG A 65 -6.60 10.11 -3.18
C ARG A 65 -5.61 11.23 -2.82
N LYS A 66 -5.75 12.33 -3.56
CA LYS A 66 -4.84 13.48 -3.41
C LYS A 66 -4.90 14.09 -2.01
N GLU A 67 -6.07 14.20 -1.44
CA GLU A 67 -6.28 14.75 -0.10
C GLU A 67 -5.55 13.94 1.00
N ILE A 68 -5.46 12.61 0.85
CA ILE A 68 -4.71 11.74 1.77
C ILE A 68 -3.20 11.95 1.55
N ALA A 69 -2.76 11.93 0.29
CA ALA A 69 -1.35 12.14 -0.06
C ALA A 69 -0.82 13.48 0.45
N ASP A 70 -1.58 14.56 0.29
CA ASP A 70 -1.22 15.89 0.76
C ASP A 70 -1.14 15.96 2.29
N ALA A 71 -2.10 15.34 2.99
CA ALA A 71 -2.09 15.28 4.45
C ALA A 71 -0.90 14.51 5.00
N VAL A 72 -0.60 13.35 4.40
CA VAL A 72 0.56 12.52 4.77
C VAL A 72 1.86 13.26 4.49
N SER A 73 2.01 13.87 3.31
CA SER A 73 3.20 14.64 2.96
C SER A 73 3.44 15.79 3.94
N LYS A 74 2.40 16.55 4.26
CA LYS A 74 2.48 17.66 5.23
C LYS A 74 2.90 17.14 6.62
N GLN A 75 2.34 16.04 7.07
CA GLN A 75 2.66 15.48 8.38
C GLN A 75 4.10 14.95 8.44
N ILE A 76 4.57 14.26 7.42
CA ILE A 76 5.95 13.76 7.35
C ILE A 76 6.96 14.92 7.39
N LEU A 77 6.69 16.04 6.72
CA LEU A 77 7.54 17.22 6.73
C LEU A 77 7.55 17.94 8.09
N SER A 78 6.47 17.83 8.86
CA SER A 78 6.35 18.46 10.19
C SER A 78 6.88 17.56 11.31
N LEU A 79 6.39 16.33 11.36
CA LEU A 79 6.77 15.32 12.34
C LEU A 79 6.54 13.93 11.74
N SER A 80 7.62 13.27 11.32
CA SER A 80 7.56 11.96 10.68
C SER A 80 7.26 10.83 11.66
N TYR A 81 7.76 10.96 12.89
CA TYR A 81 7.62 9.95 13.94
C TYR A 81 7.80 10.55 15.32
N ALA A 82 7.02 10.09 16.28
CA ALA A 82 7.26 10.29 17.71
C ALA A 82 7.03 8.96 18.43
N THR A 83 7.92 8.60 19.35
CA THR A 83 7.77 7.37 20.13
C THR A 83 6.60 7.48 21.11
N SER A 84 5.75 6.46 21.16
CA SER A 84 4.64 6.39 22.11
C SER A 84 5.04 5.95 23.53
N PHE A 85 6.31 5.63 23.76
CA PHE A 85 6.74 5.18 25.09
C PHE A 85 6.71 6.29 26.16
N THR A 86 7.08 7.52 25.77
CA THR A 86 7.20 8.63 26.72
C THR A 86 6.67 9.95 26.18
N LEU A 87 6.28 9.99 24.91
CA LEU A 87 5.80 11.18 24.23
C LEU A 87 4.38 10.99 23.72
N ILE A 88 3.66 12.07 23.65
CA ILE A 88 2.30 12.13 23.10
C ILE A 88 2.36 13.09 21.91
N ASN A 89 1.71 12.74 20.80
CA ASN A 89 1.56 13.64 19.66
C ASN A 89 0.09 14.01 19.41
N ASP A 90 -0.12 15.15 18.78
CA ASP A 90 -1.44 15.71 18.53
C ASP A 90 -2.29 14.83 17.60
N LYS A 91 -1.68 14.18 16.60
CA LYS A 91 -2.42 13.35 15.63
C LYS A 91 -2.92 12.05 16.25
N GLU A 92 -2.12 11.44 17.10
CA GLU A 92 -2.51 10.26 17.85
C GLU A 92 -3.71 10.56 18.77
N THR A 93 -3.65 11.64 19.52
CA THR A 93 -4.73 12.04 20.43
C THR A 93 -6.00 12.48 19.69
N GLU A 94 -5.88 13.19 18.57
CA GLU A 94 -7.00 13.56 17.71
C GLU A 94 -7.69 12.30 17.14
N LEU A 95 -6.91 11.32 16.64
CA LEU A 95 -7.45 10.06 16.11
C LEU A 95 -8.15 9.26 17.21
N ALA A 96 -7.53 9.11 18.37
CA ALA A 96 -8.11 8.39 19.52
C ALA A 96 -9.46 8.99 19.93
N LYS A 97 -9.57 10.32 20.00
CA LYS A 97 -10.81 11.02 20.28
C LYS A 97 -11.88 10.71 19.22
N ARG A 98 -11.55 10.82 17.94
CA ARG A 98 -12.51 10.55 16.84
C ARG A 98 -13.01 9.10 16.85
N ILE A 99 -12.14 8.14 17.16
CA ILE A 99 -12.53 6.73 17.26
C ILE A 99 -13.48 6.54 18.43
N SER A 100 -13.17 7.11 19.62
CA SER A 100 -14.02 6.96 20.79
C SER A 100 -15.42 7.57 20.62
N GLU A 101 -15.55 8.63 19.82
CA GLU A 101 -16.83 9.26 19.49
C GLU A 101 -17.71 8.41 18.53
N GLN A 102 -17.14 7.44 17.84
CA GLN A 102 -17.83 6.56 16.89
C GLN A 102 -18.07 5.14 17.42
N THR A 103 -17.48 4.81 18.55
CA THR A 103 -17.61 3.49 19.15
C THR A 103 -18.55 3.54 20.37
N PRO A 104 -19.44 2.56 20.53
CA PRO A 104 -20.24 2.46 21.75
C PRO A 104 -19.30 2.24 22.95
N GLY A 105 -19.36 3.14 23.92
CA GLY A 105 -18.65 3.06 25.20
C GLY A 105 -19.30 2.12 26.17
#